data_841216745114a6131509e64f29d7def8
#
_entry.id   841216745114a6131509e64f29d7def8
#
_cell.length_a   1.000
_cell.length_b   1.000
_cell.length_c   1.000
_cell.angle_alpha   90.00
_cell.angle_beta   90.00
_cell.angle_gamma   90.00
#
_symmetry.space_group_name_H-M   'P 1'
#
loop_
_entity.id
_entity.type
_entity.pdbx_description
1 polymer ?
#
loop_
_entity_poly.entity_id
_entity_poly.type
_entity_poly.pdbx_seq_one_letter_code
_entity_poly.pdbx_strand_id
1 'polypeptide(L)'
;DKGKDILMSILLLAMMLPFVAIMIPLFKMFTSWKLVNTWIALALHSISTPFMIMLFRQAARSFPHDIIEAARLEGLSEIQIFFRMFIPVMKSTYGAAMTVTFMNAWNNYLWPTIILQDNKAITMPMLVANLKSGYSVDYGMLMLGVLICTLPTAIIFLCLQKSFANGITGAVK
;
A
#
# COMPACT_ATOMS: atom_id res chain seq x y z
N ASP A 1 26.75 -3.78 7.86
CA ASP A 1 26.16 -4.43 9.09
C ASP A 1 25.48 -5.74 8.68
N LYS A 2 26.11 -6.87 8.96
CA LYS A 2 25.61 -8.22 8.59
C LYS A 2 24.13 -8.44 8.97
N GLY A 3 23.70 -7.93 10.13
CA GLY A 3 22.30 -8.06 10.57
C GLY A 3 21.30 -7.32 9.66
N LYS A 4 21.65 -6.13 9.20
CA LYS A 4 20.81 -5.35 8.27
C LYS A 4 20.69 -6.04 6.91
N ASP A 5 21.76 -6.67 6.44
CA ASP A 5 21.79 -7.35 5.16
C ASP A 5 20.99 -8.67 5.22
N ILE A 6 21.06 -9.39 6.33
CA ILE A 6 20.23 -10.59 6.57
C ILE A 6 18.75 -10.20 6.60
N LEU A 7 18.38 -9.17 7.36
CA LEU A 7 16.98 -8.69 7.42
C LEU A 7 16.46 -8.30 6.04
N MET A 8 17.29 -7.61 5.24
CA MET A 8 16.92 -7.23 3.88
C MET A 8 16.73 -8.45 2.98
N SER A 9 17.60 -9.46 3.11
CA SER A 9 17.46 -10.71 2.34
C SER A 9 16.16 -11.43 2.70
N ILE A 10 15.78 -11.46 3.98
CA ILE A 10 14.50 -12.02 4.42
C ILE A 10 13.31 -11.24 3.82
N LEU A 11 13.37 -9.90 3.79
CA LEU A 11 12.33 -9.07 3.17
C LEU A 11 12.21 -9.34 1.67
N LEU A 12 13.33 -9.49 0.97
CA LEU A 12 13.34 -9.83 -0.45
C LEU A 12 12.72 -11.21 -0.70
N LEU A 13 13.07 -12.21 0.12
CA LEU A 13 12.45 -13.54 0.06
C LEU A 13 10.94 -13.48 0.34
N ALA A 14 10.51 -12.65 1.30
CA ALA A 14 9.10 -12.45 1.59
C ALA A 14 8.31 -11.88 0.40
N MET A 15 8.92 -11.04 -0.44
CA MET A 15 8.30 -10.53 -1.68
C MET A 15 8.07 -11.61 -2.74
N MET A 16 8.84 -12.71 -2.68
CA MET A 16 8.70 -13.83 -3.63
C MET A 16 7.53 -14.75 -3.27
N LEU A 17 7.02 -14.67 -2.03
CA LEU A 17 5.88 -15.48 -1.62
C LEU A 17 4.60 -14.98 -2.27
N PRO A 18 3.90 -15.81 -3.05
CA PRO A 18 2.61 -15.42 -3.61
C PRO A 18 1.57 -15.25 -2.49
N PHE A 19 0.78 -14.20 -2.55
CA PHE A 19 -0.26 -13.92 -1.54
C PHE A 19 -1.18 -15.12 -1.31
N VAL A 20 -1.54 -15.84 -2.37
CA VAL A 20 -2.41 -17.03 -2.31
C VAL A 20 -1.84 -18.11 -1.37
N ALA A 21 -0.52 -18.25 -1.29
CA ALA A 21 0.11 -19.26 -0.42
C ALA A 21 -0.04 -18.91 1.07
N ILE A 22 -0.08 -17.63 1.42
CA ILE A 22 -0.22 -17.17 2.82
C ILE A 22 -1.66 -16.88 3.23
N MET A 23 -2.59 -16.91 2.28
CA MET A 23 -3.97 -16.49 2.45
C MET A 23 -4.72 -17.32 3.50
N ILE A 24 -4.59 -18.65 3.46
CA ILE A 24 -5.26 -19.55 4.42
C ILE A 24 -4.71 -19.37 5.85
N PRO A 25 -3.39 -19.41 6.10
CA PRO A 25 -2.84 -19.10 7.41
C PRO A 25 -3.27 -17.72 7.92
N LEU A 26 -3.26 -16.72 7.06
CA LEU A 26 -3.66 -15.36 7.39
C LEU A 26 -5.14 -15.30 7.80
N PHE A 27 -6.03 -15.94 7.05
CA PHE A 27 -7.45 -16.02 7.40
C PHE A 27 -7.68 -16.68 8.77
N LYS A 28 -7.01 -17.80 9.05
CA LYS A 28 -7.08 -18.48 10.36
C LYS A 28 -6.64 -17.56 11.50
N MET A 29 -5.57 -16.80 11.29
CA MET A 29 -5.06 -15.84 12.29
C MET A 29 -6.08 -14.73 12.55
N PHE A 30 -6.65 -14.14 11.51
CA PHE A 30 -7.68 -13.08 11.64
C PHE A 30 -8.98 -13.61 12.26
N THR A 31 -9.32 -14.87 11.99
CA THR A 31 -10.46 -15.52 12.64
C THR A 31 -10.22 -15.69 14.14
N SER A 32 -9.04 -16.14 14.55
CA SER A 32 -8.68 -16.27 15.96
C SER A 32 -8.68 -14.93 16.70
N TRP A 33 -8.39 -13.84 16.01
CA TRP A 33 -8.44 -12.47 16.53
C TRP A 33 -9.84 -11.84 16.47
N LYS A 34 -10.84 -12.56 15.95
CA LYS A 34 -12.22 -12.07 15.76
C LYS A 34 -12.32 -10.82 14.89
N LEU A 35 -11.45 -10.72 13.89
CA LEU A 35 -11.37 -9.58 12.96
C LEU A 35 -12.10 -9.83 11.62
N VAL A 36 -12.68 -11.01 11.41
CA VAL A 36 -13.49 -11.31 10.23
C VAL A 36 -14.66 -10.33 10.14
N ASN A 37 -15.01 -9.90 8.92
CA ASN A 37 -16.05 -8.90 8.64
C ASN A 37 -15.76 -7.49 9.21
N THR A 38 -14.48 -7.14 9.45
CA THR A 38 -14.11 -5.81 9.90
C THR A 38 -13.25 -5.08 8.88
N TRP A 39 -13.37 -3.75 8.82
CA TRP A 39 -12.51 -2.91 7.99
C TRP A 39 -11.04 -2.95 8.44
N ILE A 40 -10.80 -3.23 9.74
CA ILE A 40 -9.45 -3.40 10.30
C ILE A 40 -8.75 -4.58 9.62
N ALA A 41 -9.46 -5.68 9.36
CA ALA A 41 -8.90 -6.84 8.66
C ALA A 41 -8.49 -6.52 7.22
N LEU A 42 -9.17 -5.58 6.55
CA LEU A 42 -8.77 -5.13 5.22
C LEU A 42 -7.47 -4.32 5.25
N ALA A 43 -7.32 -3.45 6.26
CA ALA A 43 -6.18 -2.56 6.36
C ALA A 43 -4.94 -3.26 6.93
N LEU A 44 -5.10 -4.10 7.97
CA LEU A 44 -4.01 -4.60 8.78
C LEU A 44 -2.99 -5.44 7.98
N HIS A 45 -3.45 -6.25 7.02
CA HIS A 45 -2.55 -7.08 6.20
C HIS A 45 -1.68 -6.26 5.24
N SER A 46 -2.08 -5.02 4.92
CA SER A 46 -1.41 -4.15 3.95
C SER A 46 -0.68 -2.95 4.56
N ILE A 47 -0.73 -2.78 5.89
CA ILE A 47 -0.08 -1.64 6.58
C ILE A 47 1.42 -1.60 6.32
N SER A 48 2.08 -2.75 6.30
CA SER A 48 3.52 -2.83 6.09
C SER A 48 3.85 -3.94 5.10
N THR A 49 4.08 -3.54 3.85
CA THR A 49 4.51 -4.48 2.82
C THR A 49 6.03 -4.42 2.65
N PRO A 50 6.69 -5.54 2.31
CA PRO A 50 8.13 -5.55 2.02
C PRO A 50 8.52 -4.50 0.97
N PHE A 51 7.67 -4.30 -0.04
CA PHE A 51 7.88 -3.27 -1.07
C PHE A 51 7.95 -1.86 -0.46
N MET A 52 7.04 -1.49 0.45
CA MET A 52 7.05 -0.18 1.10
C MET A 52 8.30 0.02 1.96
N ILE A 53 8.70 -1.01 2.69
CA ILE A 53 9.94 -0.97 3.48
C ILE A 53 11.14 -0.73 2.57
N MET A 54 11.22 -1.42 1.43
CA MET A 54 12.29 -1.22 0.45
C MET A 54 12.27 0.18 -0.16
N LEU A 55 11.09 0.67 -0.56
CA LEU A 55 10.93 2.01 -1.15
C LEU A 55 11.45 3.08 -0.20
N PHE A 56 11.00 3.08 1.05
CA PHE A 56 11.44 4.08 2.04
C PHE A 56 12.90 3.90 2.43
N ARG A 57 13.39 2.67 2.55
CA ARG A 57 14.80 2.41 2.83
C ARG A 57 15.70 2.94 1.72
N GLN A 58 15.34 2.70 0.46
CA GLN A 58 16.12 3.17 -0.67
C GLN A 58 16.13 4.70 -0.74
N ALA A 59 14.98 5.32 -0.55
CA ALA A 59 14.86 6.77 -0.52
C ALA A 59 15.63 7.38 0.66
N ALA A 60 15.59 6.75 1.85
CA ALA A 60 16.36 7.19 3.01
C ALA A 60 17.88 7.09 2.79
N ARG A 61 18.34 6.11 2.02
CA ARG A 61 19.76 5.98 1.67
C ARG A 61 20.26 7.09 0.72
N SER A 62 19.39 7.62 -0.10
CA SER A 62 19.70 8.75 -0.99
C SER A 62 19.53 10.11 -0.34
N PHE A 63 19.10 10.15 0.94
CA PHE A 63 18.93 11.41 1.67
C PHE A 63 20.30 12.03 1.97
N PRO A 64 20.49 13.35 1.69
CA PRO A 64 21.75 14.03 1.99
C PRO A 64 22.03 14.06 3.49
N HIS A 65 23.14 13.43 3.92
CA HIS A 65 23.53 13.37 5.32
C HIS A 65 23.88 14.76 5.88
N ASP A 66 24.40 15.63 5.04
CA ASP A 66 24.78 17.00 5.43
C ASP A 66 23.61 17.79 6.02
N ILE A 67 22.38 17.55 5.52
CA ILE A 67 21.16 18.19 6.05
C ILE A 67 20.88 17.74 7.49
N ILE A 68 21.10 16.44 7.76
CA ILE A 68 20.90 15.88 9.10
C ILE A 68 21.95 16.41 10.08
N GLU A 69 23.21 16.46 9.65
CA GLU A 69 24.30 16.96 10.48
C GLU A 69 24.14 18.46 10.79
N ALA A 70 23.80 19.26 9.78
CA ALA A 70 23.51 20.68 9.99
C ALA A 70 22.36 20.91 10.98
N ALA A 71 21.26 20.15 10.82
CA ALA A 71 20.12 20.25 11.72
C ALA A 71 20.45 19.82 13.16
N ARG A 72 21.33 18.83 13.34
CA ARG A 72 21.83 18.45 14.68
C ARG A 72 22.71 19.54 15.31
N LEU A 73 23.54 20.19 14.51
CA LEU A 73 24.35 21.32 14.97
C LEU A 73 23.49 22.52 15.40
N GLU A 74 22.34 22.71 14.76
CA GLU A 74 21.33 23.70 15.16
C GLU A 74 20.52 23.29 16.40
N GLY A 75 20.78 22.12 16.98
CA GLY A 75 20.13 21.65 18.21
C GLY A 75 18.75 21.01 17.99
N LEU A 76 18.37 20.65 16.76
CA LEU A 76 17.11 19.95 16.53
C LEU A 76 17.18 18.49 17.04
N SER A 77 16.10 18.07 17.69
CA SER A 77 15.93 16.66 18.08
C SER A 77 15.66 15.78 16.85
N GLU A 78 15.93 14.46 16.96
CA GLU A 78 15.70 13.48 15.87
C GLU A 78 14.24 13.51 15.37
N ILE A 79 13.28 13.71 16.26
CA ILE A 79 11.85 13.85 15.91
C ILE A 79 11.61 15.12 15.08
N GLN A 80 12.24 16.24 15.46
CA GLN A 80 12.14 17.49 14.69
C GLN A 80 12.81 17.38 13.33
N ILE A 81 13.97 16.71 13.24
CA ILE A 81 14.66 16.42 11.97
C ILE A 81 13.76 15.57 11.08
N PHE A 82 13.12 14.54 11.63
CA PHE A 82 12.21 13.69 10.86
C PHE A 82 11.06 14.50 10.26
N PHE A 83 10.32 15.27 11.06
CA PHE A 83 9.15 16.00 10.57
C PHE A 83 9.48 17.26 9.74
N ARG A 84 10.54 17.98 10.08
CA ARG A 84 10.86 19.27 9.44
C ARG A 84 11.81 19.15 8.25
N MET A 85 12.66 18.13 8.22
CA MET A 85 13.67 17.95 7.17
C MET A 85 13.36 16.72 6.31
N PHE A 86 13.24 15.55 6.93
CA PHE A 86 13.12 14.29 6.22
C PHE A 86 11.81 14.17 5.41
N ILE A 87 10.65 14.37 6.02
CA ILE A 87 9.35 14.27 5.34
C ILE A 87 9.24 15.27 4.18
N PRO A 88 9.53 16.57 4.32
CA PRO A 88 9.42 17.51 3.21
C PRO A 88 10.35 17.22 2.04
N VAL A 89 11.59 16.80 2.30
CA VAL A 89 12.55 16.44 1.25
C VAL A 89 12.10 15.18 0.50
N MET A 90 11.54 14.21 1.23
CA MET A 90 11.08 12.94 0.67
C MET A 90 9.62 12.95 0.19
N LYS A 91 9.01 14.12 -0.01
CA LYS A 91 7.59 14.25 -0.41
C LYS A 91 7.22 13.42 -1.65
N SER A 92 8.12 13.30 -2.60
CA SER A 92 7.90 12.49 -3.82
C SER A 92 7.79 11.00 -3.50
N THR A 93 8.61 10.48 -2.58
CA THR A 93 8.55 9.09 -2.13
C THR A 93 7.24 8.82 -1.39
N TYR A 94 6.81 9.75 -0.51
CA TYR A 94 5.50 9.64 0.13
C TYR A 94 4.35 9.68 -0.87
N GLY A 95 4.43 10.53 -1.89
CA GLY A 95 3.44 10.56 -2.98
C GLY A 95 3.38 9.25 -3.76
N ALA A 96 4.53 8.66 -4.07
CA ALA A 96 4.61 7.35 -4.70
C ALA A 96 4.01 6.25 -3.80
N ALA A 97 4.39 6.23 -2.52
CA ALA A 97 3.87 5.27 -1.55
C ALA A 97 2.35 5.37 -1.40
N MET A 98 1.81 6.58 -1.26
CA MET A 98 0.37 6.81 -1.18
C MET A 98 -0.36 6.33 -2.43
N THR A 99 0.17 6.61 -3.62
CA THR A 99 -0.42 6.17 -4.89
C THR A 99 -0.50 4.65 -4.95
N VAL A 100 0.62 3.96 -4.71
CA VAL A 100 0.67 2.48 -4.75
C VAL A 100 -0.23 1.87 -3.70
N THR A 101 -0.20 2.39 -2.47
CA THR A 101 -1.02 1.87 -1.37
C THR A 101 -2.51 2.03 -1.67
N PHE A 102 -2.92 3.22 -2.15
CA PHE A 102 -4.30 3.46 -2.53
C PHE A 102 -4.75 2.54 -3.65
N MET A 103 -3.96 2.43 -4.74
CA MET A 103 -4.30 1.57 -5.88
C MET A 103 -4.43 0.10 -5.46
N ASN A 104 -3.51 -0.39 -4.63
CA ASN A 104 -3.54 -1.76 -4.14
C ASN A 104 -4.74 -2.01 -3.21
N ALA A 105 -5.06 -1.07 -2.33
CA ALA A 105 -6.19 -1.21 -1.41
C ALA A 105 -7.54 -1.10 -2.13
N TRP A 106 -7.69 -0.10 -3.01
CA TRP A 106 -8.93 0.15 -3.73
C TRP A 106 -9.29 -0.96 -4.72
N ASN A 107 -8.30 -1.45 -5.48
CA ASN A 107 -8.51 -2.49 -6.48
C ASN A 107 -8.42 -3.92 -5.91
N ASN A 108 -8.22 -4.07 -4.61
CA ASN A 108 -8.11 -5.38 -3.99
C ASN A 108 -9.47 -6.08 -4.02
N TYR A 109 -9.50 -7.25 -4.65
CA TYR A 109 -10.67 -8.11 -4.75
C TYR A 109 -10.52 -9.38 -3.90
N LEU A 110 -9.36 -10.02 -3.99
CA LEU A 110 -9.16 -11.37 -3.48
C LEU A 110 -9.27 -11.42 -1.94
N TRP A 111 -8.54 -10.57 -1.22
CA TRP A 111 -8.59 -10.57 0.23
C TRP A 111 -9.95 -10.14 0.80
N PRO A 112 -10.56 -9.04 0.32
CA PRO A 112 -11.92 -8.69 0.72
C PRO A 112 -12.94 -9.80 0.54
N THR A 113 -12.90 -10.54 -0.57
CA THR A 113 -13.82 -11.66 -0.84
C THR A 113 -13.72 -12.78 0.19
N ILE A 114 -12.54 -12.96 0.81
CA ILE A 114 -12.32 -14.00 1.80
C ILE A 114 -12.67 -13.53 3.21
N ILE A 115 -12.28 -12.30 3.56
CA ILE A 115 -12.40 -11.82 4.93
C ILE A 115 -13.75 -11.16 5.22
N LEU A 116 -14.44 -10.63 4.20
CA LEU A 116 -15.77 -10.05 4.31
C LEU A 116 -16.81 -11.08 3.85
N GLN A 117 -17.33 -11.83 4.80
CA GLN A 117 -18.33 -12.89 4.55
C GLN A 117 -19.76 -12.41 4.75
N ASP A 118 -19.96 -11.20 5.28
CA ASP A 118 -21.27 -10.59 5.47
C ASP A 118 -21.63 -9.71 4.26
N ASN A 119 -22.81 -9.95 3.68
CA ASN A 119 -23.33 -9.16 2.54
C ASN A 119 -23.54 -7.67 2.84
N LYS A 120 -23.44 -7.25 4.09
CA LYS A 120 -23.53 -5.83 4.50
C LYS A 120 -22.27 -5.03 4.26
N ALA A 121 -21.13 -5.70 4.05
CA ALA A 121 -19.83 -5.06 3.86
C ALA A 121 -19.15 -5.62 2.62
N ILE A 122 -19.36 -4.99 1.46
CA ILE A 122 -18.73 -5.35 0.19
C ILE A 122 -17.91 -4.19 -0.35
N THR A 123 -16.79 -4.49 -0.99
CA THR A 123 -15.99 -3.50 -1.69
C THR A 123 -16.50 -3.28 -3.13
N MET A 124 -16.09 -2.15 -3.75
CA MET A 124 -16.49 -1.87 -5.14
C MET A 124 -16.07 -2.97 -6.13
N PRO A 125 -14.85 -3.55 -6.08
CA PRO A 125 -14.50 -4.69 -6.93
C PRO A 125 -15.39 -5.92 -6.70
N MET A 126 -15.78 -6.20 -5.46
CA MET A 126 -16.72 -7.30 -5.15
C MET A 126 -18.10 -7.02 -5.75
N LEU A 127 -18.60 -5.78 -5.61
CA LEU A 127 -19.88 -5.38 -6.19
C LEU A 127 -19.88 -5.59 -7.71
N VAL A 128 -18.86 -5.10 -8.41
CA VAL A 128 -18.71 -5.24 -9.86
C VAL A 128 -18.65 -6.73 -10.27
N ALA A 129 -17.94 -7.56 -9.51
CA ALA A 129 -17.88 -8.99 -9.75
C ALA A 129 -19.24 -9.67 -9.58
N ASN A 130 -20.02 -9.26 -8.56
CA ASN A 130 -21.36 -9.79 -8.32
C ASN A 130 -22.35 -9.44 -9.43
N LEU A 131 -22.24 -8.27 -10.07
CA LEU A 131 -23.07 -7.90 -11.22
C LEU A 131 -22.87 -8.82 -12.43
N LYS A 132 -21.74 -9.53 -12.49
CA LYS A 132 -21.42 -10.51 -13.54
C LYS A 132 -22.00 -11.89 -13.28
N SER A 133 -22.39 -12.21 -12.06
CA SER A 133 -22.74 -13.57 -11.63
C SER A 133 -24.24 -13.92 -11.76
N GLY A 134 -25.06 -13.00 -12.30
CA GLY A 134 -26.51 -13.23 -12.50
C GLY A 134 -26.85 -14.06 -13.74
N TYR A 135 -28.05 -14.63 -13.78
CA TYR A 135 -28.59 -15.38 -14.92
C TYR A 135 -28.72 -14.51 -16.19
N SER A 136 -28.93 -13.21 -16.04
CA SER A 136 -28.89 -12.21 -17.11
C SER A 136 -27.97 -11.07 -16.64
N VAL A 137 -26.93 -10.78 -17.43
CA VAL A 137 -26.00 -9.69 -17.13
C VAL A 137 -26.57 -8.39 -17.69
N ASP A 138 -26.88 -7.45 -16.82
CA ASP A 138 -27.14 -6.07 -17.23
C ASP A 138 -25.81 -5.38 -17.54
N TYR A 139 -25.46 -5.32 -18.82
CA TYR A 139 -24.21 -4.69 -19.26
C TYR A 139 -24.17 -3.18 -19.00
N GLY A 140 -25.32 -2.49 -18.96
CA GLY A 140 -25.38 -1.07 -18.61
C GLY A 140 -24.98 -0.85 -17.16
N MET A 141 -25.58 -1.60 -16.25
CA MET A 141 -25.22 -1.56 -14.82
C MET A 141 -23.77 -1.99 -14.59
N LEU A 142 -23.32 -3.04 -15.28
CA LEU A 142 -21.93 -3.49 -15.18
C LEU A 142 -20.94 -2.41 -15.63
N MET A 143 -21.17 -1.77 -16.77
CA MET A 143 -20.28 -0.71 -17.27
C MET A 143 -20.28 0.51 -16.37
N LEU A 144 -21.43 0.90 -15.81
CA LEU A 144 -21.52 1.95 -14.81
C LEU A 144 -20.70 1.61 -13.55
N GLY A 145 -20.84 0.38 -13.06
CA GLY A 145 -20.07 -0.11 -11.91
C GLY A 145 -18.56 -0.07 -12.16
N VAL A 146 -18.11 -0.53 -13.33
CA VAL A 146 -16.70 -0.47 -13.75
C VAL A 146 -16.20 0.97 -13.82
N LEU A 147 -16.99 1.89 -14.39
CA LEU A 147 -16.65 3.30 -14.47
C LEU A 147 -16.45 3.90 -13.07
N ILE A 148 -17.44 3.72 -12.18
CA ILE A 148 -17.35 4.21 -10.80
C ILE A 148 -16.16 3.60 -10.05
N CYS A 149 -15.87 2.31 -10.25
CA CYS A 149 -14.73 1.63 -9.64
C CYS A 149 -13.38 2.18 -10.15
N THR A 150 -13.31 2.60 -11.40
CA THR A 150 -12.07 3.09 -12.04
C THR A 150 -11.76 4.55 -11.71
N LEU A 151 -12.79 5.39 -11.56
CA LEU A 151 -12.64 6.83 -11.37
C LEU A 151 -11.71 7.23 -10.20
N PRO A 152 -11.84 6.69 -8.97
CA PRO A 152 -10.96 7.09 -7.87
C PRO A 152 -9.49 6.78 -8.14
N THR A 153 -9.20 5.63 -8.75
CA THR A 153 -7.83 5.24 -9.13
C THR A 153 -7.26 6.21 -10.17
N ALA A 154 -8.05 6.55 -11.19
CA ALA A 154 -7.64 7.50 -12.23
C ALA A 154 -7.39 8.90 -11.65
N ILE A 155 -8.27 9.40 -10.78
CA ILE A 155 -8.13 10.71 -10.14
C ILE A 155 -6.85 10.76 -9.29
N ILE A 156 -6.65 9.78 -8.41
CA ILE A 156 -5.46 9.71 -7.54
C ILE A 156 -4.19 9.64 -8.38
N PHE A 157 -4.19 8.82 -9.43
CA PHE A 157 -3.04 8.71 -10.32
C PHE A 157 -2.74 10.05 -11.02
N LEU A 158 -3.73 10.71 -11.60
CA LEU A 158 -3.55 12.00 -12.27
C LEU A 158 -3.05 13.08 -11.31
N CYS A 159 -3.54 13.10 -10.08
CA CYS A 159 -3.09 14.05 -9.06
C CYS A 159 -1.65 13.80 -8.60
N LEU A 160 -1.25 12.54 -8.48
CA LEU A 160 0.03 12.16 -7.86
C LEU A 160 1.08 11.64 -8.86
N GLN A 161 0.78 11.56 -10.18
CA GLN A 161 1.67 10.99 -11.20
C GLN A 161 3.08 11.61 -11.21
N LYS A 162 3.20 12.93 -11.01
CA LYS A 162 4.52 13.59 -10.92
C LYS A 162 5.32 13.13 -9.70
N SER A 163 4.67 13.03 -8.55
CA SER A 163 5.30 12.54 -7.32
C SER A 163 5.64 11.07 -7.43
N PHE A 164 4.76 10.28 -8.06
CA PHE A 164 4.97 8.86 -8.34
C PHE A 164 6.22 8.64 -9.21
N ALA A 165 6.30 9.31 -10.35
CA ALA A 165 7.45 9.21 -11.26
C ALA A 165 8.76 9.61 -10.57
N ASN A 166 8.79 10.76 -9.88
CA ASN A 166 9.97 11.26 -9.19
C ASN A 166 10.36 10.39 -7.99
N GLY A 167 9.37 9.84 -7.27
CA GLY A 167 9.62 8.99 -6.10
C GLY A 167 10.27 7.66 -6.47
N ILE A 168 9.82 7.03 -7.56
CA ILE A 168 10.39 5.76 -8.03
C ILE A 168 11.75 5.98 -8.68
N THR A 169 11.88 6.96 -9.57
CA THR A 169 13.16 7.23 -10.25
C THR A 169 14.23 7.75 -9.28
N GLY A 170 13.86 8.53 -8.27
CA GLY A 170 14.76 8.99 -7.21
C GLY A 170 15.26 7.87 -6.30
N ALA A 171 14.47 6.80 -6.14
CA ALA A 171 14.87 5.63 -5.36
C ALA A 171 15.80 4.66 -6.13
N VAL A 172 15.93 4.82 -7.44
CA VAL A 172 16.74 3.94 -8.32
C VAL A 172 18.14 4.54 -8.61
N LYS A 173 18.36 5.82 -8.33
CA LYS A 173 19.68 6.46 -8.42
C LYS A 173 20.43 6.30 -7.11
#